data_eedff61a055b7f011ba404aaf2849b3b
#
_entry.id   eedff61a055b7f011ba404aaf2849b3b
#
_cell.length_a   1.000
_cell.length_b   1.000
_cell.length_c   1.000
_cell.angle_alpha   90.00
_cell.angle_beta   90.00
_cell.angle_gamma   90.00
#
_symmetry.space_group_name_H-M   'P 1'
#
loop_
_entity.id
_entity.type
_entity.pdbx_description
1 polymer ?
#
loop_
_entity_poly.entity_id
_entity_poly.type
_entity_poly.pdbx_seq_one_letter_code
_entity_poly.pdbx_strand_id
1 'polypeptide(L)'
;MTEKILVVDDSKLVTDIVKMRLTMYGYDVQLAHSGEEALAKIADDVPDLMVLDVQMPGIDGYEVCRRLRDDPALDDLRIIMLTSSDDKHAAFEAGVDDYLNKDIDLLNLPNRVKHILDL
;
A
#
# COMPACT_ATOMS: atom_id res chain seq x y z
N MET A 1 -17.76 10.52 2.54
CA MET A 1 -17.13 10.16 1.27
C MET A 1 -16.33 8.88 1.43
N THR A 2 -16.27 8.08 0.39
CA THR A 2 -15.57 6.79 0.42
C THR A 2 -14.10 7.00 0.12
N GLU A 3 -13.24 6.55 1.03
CA GLU A 3 -11.80 6.61 0.81
C GLU A 3 -11.38 5.56 -0.22
N LYS A 4 -10.41 5.93 -1.05
CA LYS A 4 -9.85 5.09 -2.10
C LYS A 4 -8.54 4.47 -1.64
N ILE A 5 -8.42 3.16 -1.78
CA ILE A 5 -7.23 2.41 -1.41
C ILE A 5 -6.70 1.65 -2.62
N LEU A 6 -5.41 1.78 -2.88
CA LEU A 6 -4.72 0.99 -3.89
C LEU A 6 -3.91 -0.10 -3.20
N VAL A 7 -4.17 -1.37 -3.52
CA VAL A 7 -3.45 -2.51 -2.97
C VAL A 7 -2.49 -3.05 -4.03
N VAL A 8 -1.21 -3.11 -3.70
CA VAL A 8 -0.13 -3.46 -4.64
C VAL A 8 0.63 -4.69 -4.14
N ASP A 9 0.50 -5.79 -4.86
CA ASP A 9 1.18 -7.05 -4.57
C ASP A 9 1.15 -7.89 -5.84
N ASP A 10 2.22 -8.59 -6.18
CA ASP A 10 2.25 -9.45 -7.36
C ASP A 10 1.44 -10.75 -7.17
N SER A 11 1.09 -11.09 -5.95
CA SER A 11 0.23 -12.24 -5.66
C SER A 11 -1.24 -11.85 -5.80
N LYS A 12 -1.90 -12.41 -6.81
CA LYS A 12 -3.33 -12.19 -7.00
C LYS A 12 -4.15 -12.69 -5.81
N LEU A 13 -3.73 -13.79 -5.20
CA LEU A 13 -4.41 -14.33 -4.02
C LEU A 13 -4.39 -13.31 -2.88
N VAL A 14 -3.25 -12.70 -2.61
CA VAL A 14 -3.11 -11.71 -1.55
C VAL A 14 -3.96 -10.47 -1.85
N THR A 15 -3.89 -9.94 -3.07
CA THR A 15 -4.67 -8.75 -3.42
C THR A 15 -6.16 -9.00 -3.35
N ASP A 16 -6.61 -10.19 -3.77
CA ASP A 16 -8.05 -10.54 -3.70
C ASP A 16 -8.53 -10.63 -2.24
N ILE A 17 -7.73 -11.24 -1.35
CA ILE A 17 -8.07 -11.34 0.06
C ILE A 17 -8.11 -9.96 0.71
N VAL A 18 -7.10 -9.13 0.48
CA VAL A 18 -7.02 -7.78 1.05
C VAL A 18 -8.17 -6.92 0.53
N LYS A 19 -8.48 -7.00 -0.77
CA LYS A 19 -9.60 -6.25 -1.35
C LYS A 19 -10.92 -6.64 -0.69
N MET A 20 -11.15 -7.94 -0.53
CA MET A 20 -12.39 -8.42 0.10
C MET A 20 -12.53 -7.84 1.51
N ARG A 21 -11.48 -7.91 2.31
CA ARG A 21 -11.52 -7.43 3.69
C ARG A 21 -11.75 -5.93 3.76
N LEU A 22 -11.03 -5.15 2.98
CA LEU A 22 -11.16 -3.70 3.01
C LEU A 22 -12.49 -3.24 2.43
N THR A 23 -13.01 -3.91 1.42
CA THR A 23 -14.32 -3.60 0.86
C THR A 23 -15.43 -3.81 1.89
N MET A 24 -15.29 -4.81 2.77
CA MET A 24 -16.24 -5.06 3.86
C MET A 24 -16.32 -3.89 4.85
N TYR A 25 -15.26 -3.09 4.95
CA TYR A 25 -15.22 -1.91 5.81
C TYR A 25 -15.64 -0.63 5.08
N GLY A 26 -16.11 -0.74 3.83
CA GLY A 26 -16.65 0.38 3.08
C GLY A 26 -15.68 1.15 2.22
N TYR A 27 -14.44 0.67 2.07
CA TYR A 27 -13.44 1.33 1.24
C TYR A 27 -13.64 0.98 -0.24
N ASP A 28 -13.25 1.92 -1.12
CA ASP A 28 -13.18 1.71 -2.56
C ASP A 28 -11.78 1.22 -2.91
N VAL A 29 -11.63 -0.05 -3.30
CA VAL A 29 -10.35 -0.71 -3.43
C VAL A 29 -10.01 -0.99 -4.89
N GLN A 30 -8.85 -0.51 -5.33
CA GLN A 30 -8.25 -0.81 -6.62
C GLN A 30 -7.03 -1.70 -6.41
N LEU A 31 -6.68 -2.51 -7.40
CA LEU A 31 -5.56 -3.43 -7.32
C LEU A 31 -4.50 -3.11 -8.37
N ALA A 32 -3.23 -3.33 -8.01
CA ALA A 32 -2.11 -3.32 -8.95
C ALA A 32 -1.21 -4.52 -8.61
N HIS A 33 -0.62 -5.14 -9.62
CA HIS A 33 0.16 -6.36 -9.45
C HIS A 33 1.65 -6.18 -9.76
N SER A 34 2.08 -4.93 -9.94
CA SER A 34 3.49 -4.56 -10.08
C SER A 34 3.69 -3.12 -9.64
N GLY A 35 4.93 -2.76 -9.37
CA GLY A 35 5.27 -1.38 -9.03
C GLY A 35 4.99 -0.42 -10.20
N GLU A 36 5.29 -0.84 -11.41
CA GLU A 36 5.02 -0.05 -12.62
C GLU A 36 3.53 0.21 -12.81
N GLU A 37 2.70 -0.81 -12.62
CA GLU A 37 1.25 -0.66 -12.71
C GLU A 37 0.73 0.29 -11.62
N ALA A 38 1.27 0.17 -10.41
CA ALA A 38 0.88 1.06 -9.31
C ALA A 38 1.20 2.52 -9.62
N LEU A 39 2.40 2.80 -10.14
CA LEU A 39 2.78 4.17 -10.49
C LEU A 39 1.90 4.73 -11.60
N ALA A 40 1.54 3.92 -12.60
CA ALA A 40 0.66 4.34 -13.67
C ALA A 40 -0.75 4.69 -13.15
N LYS A 41 -1.29 3.88 -12.24
CA LYS A 41 -2.60 4.12 -11.65
C LYS A 41 -2.62 5.37 -10.79
N ILE A 42 -1.56 5.61 -10.01
CA ILE A 42 -1.45 6.82 -9.17
C ILE A 42 -1.33 8.08 -10.02
N ALA A 43 -0.64 8.01 -11.17
CA ALA A 43 -0.55 9.14 -12.08
C ALA A 43 -1.93 9.54 -12.63
N ASP A 44 -2.84 8.59 -12.75
CA ASP A 44 -4.19 8.80 -13.26
C ASP A 44 -5.15 9.25 -12.17
N ASP A 45 -5.10 8.63 -11.00
CA ASP A 45 -6.01 8.90 -9.87
C ASP A 45 -5.30 8.55 -8.57
N VAL A 46 -4.98 9.56 -7.77
CA VAL A 46 -4.25 9.37 -6.51
C VAL A 46 -5.19 8.79 -5.46
N PRO A 47 -4.87 7.63 -4.88
CA PRO A 47 -5.66 7.09 -3.78
C PRO A 47 -5.40 7.85 -2.48
N ASP A 48 -6.26 7.64 -1.50
CA ASP A 48 -6.05 8.20 -0.16
C ASP A 48 -4.96 7.43 0.60
N LEU A 49 -4.86 6.12 0.33
CA LEU A 49 -3.90 5.24 0.96
C LEU A 49 -3.48 4.13 0.00
N MET A 50 -2.22 3.73 0.09
CA MET A 50 -1.69 2.59 -0.65
C MET A 50 -1.19 1.53 0.31
N VAL A 51 -1.57 0.27 0.07
CA VAL A 51 -1.01 -0.92 0.73
C VAL A 51 -0.01 -1.52 -0.25
N LEU A 52 1.25 -1.64 0.13
CA LEU A 52 2.34 -1.91 -0.79
C LEU A 52 3.23 -3.04 -0.30
N ASP A 53 3.41 -4.08 -1.11
CA ASP A 53 4.38 -5.14 -0.84
C ASP A 53 5.78 -4.70 -1.29
N VAL A 54 6.81 -5.27 -0.64
CA VAL A 54 8.20 -5.01 -0.98
C VAL A 54 8.66 -5.84 -2.16
N GLN A 55 8.43 -7.15 -2.10
CA GLN A 55 9.03 -8.10 -3.05
C GLN A 55 8.12 -8.32 -4.24
N MET A 56 8.46 -7.69 -5.35
CA MET A 56 7.74 -7.81 -6.62
C MET A 56 8.74 -7.88 -7.76
N PRO A 57 8.41 -8.58 -8.87
CA PRO A 57 9.25 -8.51 -10.08
C PRO A 57 9.29 -7.07 -10.62
N GLY A 58 10.41 -6.69 -11.20
CA GLY A 58 10.63 -5.32 -11.66
C GLY A 58 11.05 -4.42 -10.52
N ILE A 59 10.50 -3.22 -10.41
CA ILE A 59 10.82 -2.35 -9.28
C ILE A 59 10.14 -2.88 -8.01
N ASP A 60 10.86 -2.84 -6.89
CA ASP A 60 10.33 -3.30 -5.61
C ASP A 60 9.53 -2.20 -4.90
N GLY A 61 8.93 -2.55 -3.75
CA GLY A 61 8.12 -1.61 -3.00
C GLY A 61 8.91 -0.42 -2.45
N TYR A 62 10.17 -0.62 -2.10
CA TYR A 62 11.00 0.49 -1.63
C TYR A 62 11.20 1.53 -2.72
N GLU A 63 11.47 1.07 -3.94
CA GLU A 63 11.65 1.98 -5.07
C GLU A 63 10.35 2.71 -5.44
N VAL A 64 9.22 2.01 -5.42
CA VAL A 64 7.91 2.65 -5.63
C VAL A 64 7.71 3.77 -4.63
N CYS A 65 7.95 3.49 -3.35
CA CYS A 65 7.77 4.47 -2.28
C CYS A 65 8.70 5.67 -2.47
N ARG A 66 9.97 5.44 -2.78
CA ARG A 66 10.93 6.53 -3.01
C ARG A 66 10.51 7.43 -4.16
N ARG A 67 10.05 6.84 -5.28
CA ARG A 67 9.58 7.62 -6.43
C ARG A 67 8.37 8.47 -6.09
N LEU A 68 7.43 7.93 -5.30
CA LEU A 68 6.26 8.68 -4.88
C LEU A 68 6.64 9.82 -3.94
N ARG A 69 7.56 9.58 -3.01
CA ARG A 69 8.00 10.61 -2.07
C ARG A 69 8.87 11.71 -2.69
N ASP A 70 9.43 11.46 -3.87
CA ASP A 70 10.13 12.50 -4.63
C ASP A 70 9.20 13.55 -5.23
N ASP A 71 7.91 13.27 -5.31
CA ASP A 71 6.91 14.18 -5.85
C ASP A 71 6.18 14.87 -4.69
N PRO A 72 6.40 16.20 -4.46
CA PRO A 72 5.74 16.91 -3.36
C PRO A 72 4.21 16.91 -3.46
N ALA A 73 3.66 16.76 -4.65
CA ALA A 73 2.20 16.67 -4.83
C ALA A 73 1.62 15.41 -4.19
N LEU A 74 2.46 14.41 -3.87
CA LEU A 74 2.05 13.14 -3.27
C LEU A 74 2.41 13.04 -1.79
N ASP A 75 2.77 14.14 -1.15
CA ASP A 75 3.16 14.14 0.27
C ASP A 75 2.03 13.65 1.19
N ASP A 76 0.78 13.86 0.79
CA ASP A 76 -0.38 13.45 1.58
C ASP A 76 -0.81 12.01 1.34
N LEU A 77 -0.24 11.33 0.36
CA LEU A 77 -0.53 9.93 0.11
C LEU A 77 -0.01 9.08 1.28
N ARG A 78 -0.91 8.36 1.93
CA ARG A 78 -0.55 7.46 3.02
C ARG A 78 -0.10 6.12 2.45
N ILE A 79 0.99 5.57 2.99
CA ILE A 79 1.55 4.29 2.52
C ILE A 79 1.72 3.37 3.71
N ILE A 80 1.06 2.20 3.65
CA ILE A 80 1.27 1.09 4.57
C ILE A 80 2.02 0.01 3.81
N MET A 81 3.18 -0.38 4.31
CA MET A 81 3.92 -1.51 3.73
C MET A 81 3.44 -2.80 4.37
N LEU A 82 2.94 -3.73 3.55
CA LEU A 82 2.46 -5.05 3.99
C LEU A 82 3.33 -6.10 3.32
N THR A 83 4.26 -6.69 4.06
CA THR A 83 5.30 -7.52 3.48
C THR A 83 5.73 -8.64 4.43
N SER A 84 6.31 -9.69 3.88
CA SER A 84 6.96 -10.75 4.66
C SER A 84 8.37 -10.38 5.13
N SER A 85 8.93 -9.28 4.62
CA SER A 85 10.24 -8.78 5.05
C SER A 85 10.18 -8.26 6.48
N ASP A 86 11.28 -8.43 7.23
CA ASP A 86 11.39 -7.92 8.60
C ASP A 86 12.10 -6.57 8.68
N ASP A 87 12.48 -5.97 7.57
CA ASP A 87 13.30 -4.75 7.56
C ASP A 87 12.43 -3.49 7.67
N LYS A 88 11.96 -3.22 8.89
CA LYS A 88 11.20 -2.00 9.18
C LYS A 88 12.00 -0.74 8.92
N HIS A 89 13.30 -0.79 9.19
CA HIS A 89 14.16 0.39 9.02
C HIS A 89 14.19 0.83 7.54
N ALA A 90 14.40 -0.11 6.63
CA ALA A 90 14.38 0.18 5.21
C ALA A 90 13.01 0.73 4.75
N ALA A 91 11.91 0.20 5.30
CA ALA A 91 10.57 0.67 4.98
C ALA A 91 10.40 2.14 5.37
N PHE A 92 10.72 2.49 6.61
CA PHE A 92 10.55 3.87 7.07
C PHE A 92 11.53 4.83 6.42
N GLU A 93 12.74 4.39 6.10
CA GLU A 93 13.67 5.21 5.29
C GLU A 93 13.13 5.50 3.89
N ALA A 94 12.39 4.56 3.31
CA ALA A 94 11.75 4.76 2.01
C ALA A 94 10.57 5.73 2.06
N GLY A 95 10.01 5.99 3.25
CA GLY A 95 8.96 7.00 3.44
C GLY A 95 7.57 6.46 3.69
N VAL A 96 7.43 5.22 4.20
CA VAL A 96 6.12 4.67 4.55
C VAL A 96 5.60 5.28 5.85
N ASP A 97 4.28 5.26 6.02
CA ASP A 97 3.62 5.74 7.24
C ASP A 97 3.44 4.62 8.26
N ASP A 98 3.38 3.37 7.81
CA ASP A 98 3.22 2.22 8.69
C ASP A 98 3.79 0.97 8.02
N TYR A 99 4.05 -0.05 8.85
CA TYR A 99 4.62 -1.32 8.42
C TYR A 99 3.90 -2.46 9.11
N LEU A 100 3.45 -3.44 8.32
CA LEU A 100 2.80 -4.65 8.83
C LEU A 100 3.45 -5.89 8.22
N ASN A 101 3.63 -6.92 9.05
CA ASN A 101 4.12 -8.21 8.59
C ASN A 101 2.95 -9.00 7.98
N LYS A 102 3.10 -9.41 6.72
CA LYS A 102 2.05 -10.10 5.95
C LYS A 102 1.61 -11.41 6.61
N ASP A 103 2.54 -12.12 7.24
CA ASP A 103 2.28 -13.44 7.81
C ASP A 103 1.61 -13.38 9.18
N ILE A 104 1.78 -12.28 9.91
CA ILE A 104 1.34 -12.13 11.28
C ILE A 104 0.18 -11.14 11.41
N ASP A 105 0.29 -10.01 10.70
CA ASP A 105 -0.56 -8.83 10.94
C ASP A 105 -1.65 -8.62 9.88
N LEU A 106 -1.79 -9.55 8.92
CA LEU A 106 -2.75 -9.36 7.82
C LEU A 106 -4.17 -9.09 8.32
N LEU A 107 -4.59 -9.77 9.39
CA LEU A 107 -5.93 -9.60 9.96
C LEU A 107 -6.12 -8.23 10.62
N ASN A 108 -5.02 -7.57 11.01
CA ASN A 108 -5.06 -6.24 11.61
C ASN A 108 -5.04 -5.11 10.58
N LEU A 109 -4.91 -5.43 9.30
CA LEU A 109 -4.79 -4.41 8.26
C LEU A 109 -5.95 -3.41 8.24
N PRO A 110 -7.23 -3.84 8.33
CA PRO A 110 -8.32 -2.86 8.32
C PRO A 110 -8.24 -1.86 9.48
N ASN A 111 -7.85 -2.31 10.68
CA ASN A 111 -7.69 -1.42 11.82
C ASN A 111 -6.56 -0.42 11.62
N ARG A 112 -5.44 -0.85 11.01
CA ARG A 112 -4.31 0.05 10.76
C ARG A 112 -4.64 1.04 9.65
N VAL A 113 -5.37 0.61 8.61
CA VAL A 113 -5.83 1.52 7.56
C VAL A 113 -6.67 2.64 8.17
N LYS A 114 -7.64 2.27 9.01
CA LYS A 114 -8.49 3.28 9.69
C LYS A 114 -7.65 4.21 10.53
N HIS A 115 -6.71 3.69 11.32
CA HIS A 115 -5.85 4.50 12.17
C HIS A 115 -5.03 5.52 11.36
N ILE A 116 -4.41 5.06 10.27
CA ILE A 116 -3.57 5.93 9.43
C ILE A 116 -4.41 6.98 8.71
N LEU A 117 -5.60 6.64 8.22
CA LEU A 117 -6.49 7.59 7.55
C LEU A 117 -7.06 8.64 8.50
N ASP A 118 -7.19 8.31 9.78
CA ASP A 118 -7.75 9.22 10.79
C ASP A 118 -6.71 10.18 11.39
N LEU A 119 -5.45 10.05 11.01
CA LEU A 119 -4.39 10.93 11.54
C LEU A 119 -4.52 12.38 11.10
#